data_0579d9440a847981435db207aa3ff2e2
#
_entry.id   0579d9440a847981435db207aa3ff2e2
#
_cell.length_a   1.000
_cell.length_b   1.000
_cell.length_c   1.000
_cell.angle_alpha   90.00
_cell.angle_beta   90.00
_cell.angle_gamma   90.00
#
_symmetry.space_group_name_H-M   'P 1'
#
loop_
_entity.id
_entity.type
_entity.pdbx_description
1 polymer ?
#
loop_
_entity_poly.entity_id
_entity_poly.type
_entity_poly.pdbx_seq_one_letter_code
_entity_poly.pdbx_strand_id
1 'polypeptide(L)'
;DHVDSETQVIYVKRHSDGKILKIADLVNDNSIARDKISAYLRQITSADDIDLIIALGMAKEGFDWPYCEHALTVGYRGSLTEIIQIIGRATRDSQNKTHAQFTNLIAQPDAQDAEVNLSVNNMLKAITASLLME
;
A
#
# COMPACT_ATOMS: atom_id res chain seq x y z
N ASP A 1 -13.59 -16.00 -8.07
CA ASP A 1 -12.24 -15.45 -8.15
C ASP A 1 -11.64 -15.83 -9.50
N HIS A 2 -10.97 -14.88 -10.13
CA HIS A 2 -10.42 -15.02 -11.46
C HIS A 2 -9.09 -14.28 -11.56
N VAL A 3 -8.12 -14.86 -12.25
CA VAL A 3 -6.83 -14.21 -12.55
C VAL A 3 -6.75 -13.97 -14.05
N ASP A 4 -6.52 -12.71 -14.44
CA ASP A 4 -6.31 -12.37 -15.84
C ASP A 4 -4.96 -12.89 -16.32
N SER A 5 -4.93 -13.66 -17.40
CA SER A 5 -3.72 -14.30 -17.90
C SER A 5 -2.71 -13.32 -18.51
N GLU A 6 -3.16 -12.18 -18.99
CA GLU A 6 -2.30 -11.16 -19.62
C GLU A 6 -1.68 -10.23 -18.60
N THR A 7 -2.48 -9.72 -17.65
CA THR A 7 -2.06 -8.72 -16.66
C THR A 7 -1.70 -9.32 -15.32
N GLN A 8 -2.16 -10.53 -15.03
CA GLN A 8 -2.07 -11.20 -13.72
C GLN A 8 -2.83 -10.48 -12.59
N VAL A 9 -3.71 -9.55 -12.92
CA VAL A 9 -4.60 -8.92 -11.96
C VAL A 9 -5.61 -9.96 -11.45
N ILE A 10 -5.80 -9.99 -10.15
CA ILE A 10 -6.74 -10.90 -9.48
C ILE A 10 -8.08 -10.18 -9.33
N TYR A 11 -9.14 -10.79 -9.80
CA TYR A 11 -10.52 -10.31 -9.66
C TYR A 11 -11.23 -11.10 -8.59
N VAL A 12 -11.69 -10.41 -7.54
CA VAL A 12 -12.37 -11.02 -6.40
C VAL A 12 -13.74 -10.38 -6.22
N LYS A 13 -14.78 -11.20 -6.17
CA LYS A 13 -16.14 -10.73 -5.91
C LYS A 13 -16.37 -10.57 -4.40
N ARG A 14 -16.70 -9.37 -3.98
CA ARG A 14 -17.08 -9.10 -2.59
C ARG A 14 -18.51 -9.57 -2.35
N HIS A 15 -18.71 -10.43 -1.35
CA HIS A 15 -20.03 -11.05 -1.10
C HIS A 15 -21.08 -10.07 -0.58
N SER A 16 -20.67 -9.01 0.12
CA SER A 16 -21.60 -8.08 0.75
C SER A 16 -22.44 -7.25 -0.24
N ASP A 17 -21.87 -6.91 -1.40
CA ASP A 17 -22.50 -6.02 -2.38
C ASP A 17 -22.27 -6.45 -3.84
N GLY A 18 -21.56 -7.54 -4.05
CA GLY A 18 -21.27 -8.06 -5.38
C GLY A 18 -20.18 -7.28 -6.17
N LYS A 19 -19.56 -6.28 -5.57
CA LYS A 19 -18.48 -5.51 -6.22
C LYS A 19 -17.31 -6.40 -6.57
N ILE A 20 -16.79 -6.25 -7.78
CA ILE A 20 -15.54 -6.90 -8.21
C ILE A 20 -14.36 -6.04 -7.81
N LEU A 21 -13.48 -6.58 -6.98
CA LEU A 21 -12.23 -5.95 -6.55
C LEU A 21 -11.09 -6.40 -7.46
N LYS A 22 -10.23 -5.48 -7.83
CA LYS A 22 -9.04 -5.71 -8.64
C LYS A 22 -7.81 -5.63 -7.75
N ILE A 23 -7.08 -6.73 -7.64
CA ILE A 23 -5.96 -6.87 -6.72
C ILE A 23 -4.67 -7.14 -7.50
N ALA A 24 -3.63 -6.37 -7.21
CA ALA A 24 -2.29 -6.59 -7.70
C ALA A 24 -1.42 -7.20 -6.58
N ASP A 25 -0.95 -8.42 -6.79
CA ASP A 25 -0.06 -9.12 -5.85
C ASP A 25 1.39 -9.06 -6.34
N LEU A 26 2.16 -8.12 -5.77
CA LEU A 26 3.59 -7.96 -6.04
C LEU A 26 4.47 -8.85 -5.16
N VAL A 27 3.88 -9.68 -4.29
CA VAL A 27 4.59 -10.62 -3.41
C VAL A 27 4.69 -12.01 -4.04
N ASN A 28 4.00 -12.25 -5.14
CA ASN A 28 3.99 -13.52 -5.85
C ASN A 28 5.41 -14.02 -6.15
N ASP A 29 5.70 -15.28 -5.84
CA ASP A 29 7.01 -15.90 -6.08
C ASP A 29 7.36 -16.04 -7.58
N ASN A 30 6.35 -16.09 -8.44
CA ASN A 30 6.54 -16.14 -9.88
C ASN A 30 6.98 -14.78 -10.44
N SER A 31 8.23 -14.68 -10.88
CA SER A 31 8.80 -13.44 -11.41
C SER A 31 8.10 -12.95 -12.68
N ILE A 32 7.64 -13.87 -13.54
CA ILE A 32 6.92 -13.52 -14.77
C ILE A 32 5.58 -12.87 -14.43
N ALA A 33 4.86 -13.41 -13.44
CA ALA A 33 3.62 -12.83 -12.96
C ALA A 33 3.84 -11.44 -12.37
N ARG A 34 4.88 -11.26 -11.54
CA ARG A 34 5.24 -9.94 -10.98
C ARG A 34 5.55 -8.91 -12.07
N ASP A 35 6.28 -9.30 -13.11
CA ASP A 35 6.62 -8.41 -14.23
C ASP A 35 5.38 -7.95 -14.99
N LYS A 36 4.43 -8.85 -15.23
CA LYS A 36 3.15 -8.53 -15.86
C LYS A 36 2.32 -7.57 -15.02
N ILE A 37 2.21 -7.81 -13.73
CA ILE A 37 1.51 -6.93 -12.78
C ILE A 37 2.18 -5.56 -12.75
N SER A 38 3.49 -5.49 -12.66
CA SER A 38 4.25 -4.24 -12.65
C SER A 38 4.05 -3.45 -13.94
N ALA A 39 4.03 -4.11 -15.09
CA ALA A 39 3.75 -3.49 -16.37
C ALA A 39 2.32 -2.91 -16.42
N TYR A 40 1.34 -3.66 -15.92
CA TYR A 40 -0.03 -3.18 -15.81
C TYR A 40 -0.14 -1.92 -14.94
N LEU A 41 0.49 -1.93 -13.77
CA LEU A 41 0.45 -0.81 -12.84
C LEU A 41 1.08 0.48 -13.38
N ARG A 42 2.04 0.37 -14.30
CA ARG A 42 2.64 1.54 -14.98
C ARG A 42 1.71 2.17 -16.01
N GLN A 43 0.69 1.45 -16.46
CA GLN A 43 -0.22 1.88 -17.51
C GLN A 43 -1.57 2.37 -16.98
N ILE A 44 -1.84 2.22 -15.69
CA ILE A 44 -3.11 2.66 -15.10
C ILE A 44 -3.25 4.18 -15.15
N THR A 45 -4.45 4.64 -15.50
CA THR A 45 -4.78 6.06 -15.68
C THR A 45 -5.96 6.51 -14.82
N SER A 46 -6.58 5.58 -14.09
CA SER A 46 -7.78 5.83 -13.27
C SER A 46 -7.69 5.11 -11.93
N ALA A 47 -8.33 5.69 -10.92
CA ALA A 47 -8.50 5.07 -9.62
C ALA A 47 -9.27 3.73 -9.68
N ASP A 48 -10.08 3.56 -10.72
CA ASP A 48 -10.89 2.34 -10.92
C ASP A 48 -10.11 1.18 -11.54
N ASP A 49 -8.88 1.41 -11.96
CA ASP A 49 -8.06 0.39 -12.61
C ASP A 49 -7.52 -0.66 -11.65
N ILE A 50 -7.32 -0.30 -10.39
CA ILE A 50 -6.87 -1.19 -9.32
C ILE A 50 -7.42 -0.76 -7.96
N ASP A 51 -7.87 -1.71 -7.15
CA ASP A 51 -8.44 -1.43 -5.82
C ASP A 51 -7.46 -1.71 -4.68
N LEU A 52 -6.59 -2.71 -4.82
CA LEU A 52 -5.65 -3.12 -3.78
C LEU A 52 -4.31 -3.54 -4.37
N ILE A 53 -3.23 -3.06 -3.77
CA ILE A 53 -1.87 -3.51 -4.09
C ILE A 53 -1.27 -4.14 -2.84
N ILE A 54 -0.78 -5.37 -2.96
CA ILE A 54 -0.05 -6.09 -1.92
C ILE A 54 1.43 -6.04 -2.27
N ALA A 55 2.24 -5.46 -1.39
CA ALA A 55 3.67 -5.30 -1.64
C ALA A 55 4.51 -5.55 -0.38
N LEU A 56 5.68 -6.15 -0.56
CA LEU A 56 6.76 -6.21 0.42
C LEU A 56 7.88 -5.30 -0.07
N GLY A 57 8.57 -4.61 0.81
CA GLY A 57 9.81 -3.91 0.49
C GLY A 57 9.89 -3.09 -0.81
N MET A 58 9.22 -3.53 -1.87
CA MET A 58 9.16 -2.88 -3.19
C MET A 58 8.42 -1.53 -3.16
N ALA A 59 7.64 -1.29 -2.13
CA ALA A 59 7.09 0.04 -1.88
C ALA A 59 8.20 1.09 -1.67
N LYS A 60 9.44 0.66 -1.49
CA LYS A 60 10.62 1.52 -1.33
C LYS A 60 11.17 2.04 -2.66
N GLU A 61 11.01 1.31 -3.76
CA GLU A 61 11.69 1.59 -5.02
C GLU A 61 10.72 2.05 -6.11
N GLY A 62 10.63 3.34 -6.32
CA GLY A 62 10.10 3.92 -7.56
C GLY A 62 8.66 3.57 -7.94
N PHE A 63 7.93 2.84 -7.12
CA PHE A 63 6.54 2.51 -7.36
C PHE A 63 5.67 3.73 -7.05
N ASP A 64 5.00 4.25 -8.05
CA ASP A 64 4.15 5.42 -7.95
C ASP A 64 2.68 5.05 -8.19
N TRP A 65 1.85 5.24 -7.17
CA TRP A 65 0.41 5.06 -7.26
C TRP A 65 -0.33 6.26 -6.68
N PRO A 66 -0.55 7.31 -7.48
CA PRO A 66 -1.16 8.55 -6.99
C PRO A 66 -2.59 8.38 -6.48
N TYR A 67 -3.27 7.31 -6.88
CA TYR A 67 -4.64 7.00 -6.45
C TYR A 67 -4.73 6.35 -5.07
N CYS A 68 -3.60 6.08 -4.41
CA CYS A 68 -3.57 5.46 -3.10
C CYS A 68 -4.20 6.39 -2.05
N GLU A 69 -5.33 5.99 -1.49
CA GLU A 69 -6.01 6.69 -0.40
C GLU A 69 -5.73 6.09 0.97
N HIS A 70 -5.40 4.81 1.02
CA HIS A 70 -5.19 4.09 2.26
C HIS A 70 -3.93 3.21 2.17
N ALA A 71 -2.96 3.50 3.01
CA ALA A 71 -1.79 2.64 3.19
C ALA A 71 -1.93 1.86 4.50
N LEU A 72 -1.82 0.53 4.40
CA LEU A 72 -1.85 -0.39 5.54
C LEU A 72 -0.49 -1.08 5.65
N THR A 73 0.13 -0.97 6.82
CA THR A 73 1.36 -1.72 7.13
C THR A 73 1.12 -2.70 8.26
N VAL A 74 1.80 -3.84 8.21
CA VAL A 74 1.70 -4.90 9.21
C VAL A 74 3.06 -5.13 9.83
N GLY A 75 3.12 -5.13 11.16
CA GLY A 75 4.34 -5.36 11.94
C GLY A 75 5.08 -4.07 12.31
N TYR A 76 6.27 -4.26 12.89
CA TYR A 76 7.12 -3.15 13.34
C TYR A 76 7.90 -2.56 12.18
N ARG A 77 7.92 -1.24 12.14
CA ARG A 77 8.75 -0.46 11.22
C ARG A 77 9.77 0.32 12.04
N GLY A 78 11.01 -0.16 12.02
CA GLY A 78 12.11 0.50 12.75
C GLY A 78 12.71 1.70 12.03
N SER A 79 12.48 1.82 10.71
CA SER A 79 13.02 2.90 9.89
C SER A 79 12.04 4.03 9.70
N LEU A 80 12.37 5.20 10.24
CA LEU A 80 11.62 6.43 10.04
C LEU A 80 11.51 6.79 8.55
N THR A 81 12.60 6.64 7.80
CA THR A 81 12.64 6.91 6.36
C THR A 81 11.64 6.05 5.59
N GLU A 82 11.55 4.78 5.93
CA GLU A 82 10.59 3.85 5.30
C GLU A 82 9.14 4.28 5.55
N ILE A 83 8.82 4.65 6.78
CA ILE A 83 7.47 5.13 7.15
C ILE A 83 7.14 6.42 6.41
N ILE A 84 8.06 7.37 6.33
CA ILE A 84 7.88 8.63 5.58
C ILE A 84 7.60 8.34 4.11
N GLN A 85 8.32 7.43 3.49
CA GLN A 85 8.11 7.05 2.08
C GLN A 85 6.73 6.44 1.85
N ILE A 86 6.27 5.57 2.74
CA ILE A 86 4.94 4.95 2.64
C ILE A 86 3.83 6.00 2.80
N ILE A 87 3.94 6.85 3.81
CA ILE A 87 2.98 7.94 4.06
C ILE A 87 2.96 8.91 2.89
N GLY A 88 4.12 9.32 2.39
CA GLY A 88 4.24 10.23 1.26
C GLY A 88 3.56 9.73 -0.01
N ARG A 89 3.50 8.41 -0.21
CA ARG A 89 2.75 7.83 -1.34
C ARG A 89 1.25 7.90 -1.15
N ALA A 90 0.76 7.62 0.06
CA ALA A 90 -0.66 7.70 0.37
C ALA A 90 -1.17 9.15 0.39
N THR A 91 -0.30 10.13 0.66
CA THR A 91 -0.67 11.55 0.71
C THR A 91 -0.54 12.28 -0.61
N ARG A 92 -0.03 11.65 -1.68
CA ARG A 92 0.01 12.27 -3.01
C ARG A 92 -1.37 12.69 -3.48
N ASP A 93 -1.44 13.87 -4.03
CA ASP A 93 -2.68 14.40 -4.57
C ASP A 93 -3.05 13.75 -5.90
N SER A 94 -4.33 13.53 -6.09
CA SER A 94 -4.90 13.05 -7.36
C SER A 94 -6.33 13.53 -7.50
N GLN A 95 -6.81 13.51 -8.73
CA GLN A 95 -8.19 13.93 -9.03
C GLN A 95 -9.20 13.10 -8.22
N ASN A 96 -10.16 13.79 -7.59
CA ASN A 96 -11.21 13.21 -6.74
C ASN A 96 -10.73 12.60 -5.42
N LYS A 97 -9.47 12.73 -5.07
CA LYS A 97 -8.95 12.29 -3.78
C LYS A 97 -9.18 13.38 -2.73
N THR A 98 -9.91 13.04 -1.69
CA THR A 98 -10.31 14.00 -0.63
C THR A 98 -9.57 13.77 0.68
N HIS A 99 -8.95 12.59 0.86
CA HIS A 99 -8.25 12.22 2.08
C HIS A 99 -7.19 11.17 1.81
N ALA A 100 -6.29 11.00 2.78
CA ALA A 100 -5.37 9.87 2.86
C ALA A 100 -5.42 9.30 4.28
N GLN A 101 -5.38 7.99 4.37
CA GLN A 101 -5.36 7.27 5.64
C GLN A 101 -4.15 6.36 5.71
N PHE A 102 -3.47 6.39 6.84
CA PHE A 102 -2.41 5.45 7.16
C PHE A 102 -2.80 4.61 8.38
N THR A 103 -2.67 3.30 8.26
CA THR A 103 -2.95 2.34 9.34
C THR A 103 -1.74 1.43 9.53
N ASN A 104 -1.29 1.29 10.77
CA ASN A 104 -0.26 0.33 11.12
C ASN A 104 -0.80 -0.71 12.10
N LEU A 105 -0.73 -1.97 11.73
CA LEU A 105 -1.12 -3.09 12.58
C LEU A 105 0.11 -3.63 13.32
N ILE A 106 0.06 -3.59 14.64
CA ILE A 106 1.11 -4.09 15.51
C ILE A 106 0.55 -5.25 16.33
N ALA A 107 1.25 -6.40 16.26
CA ALA A 107 0.81 -7.60 16.99
C ALA A 107 1.10 -7.44 18.49
N GLN A 108 0.06 -7.60 19.31
CA GLN A 108 0.14 -7.83 20.76
C GLN A 108 -0.60 -9.14 21.07
N PRO A 109 -0.16 -9.97 21.99
CA PRO A 109 0.84 -9.74 23.08
C PRO A 109 2.30 -10.02 22.72
N ASP A 110 2.63 -10.36 21.48
CA ASP A 110 4.01 -10.70 21.09
C ASP A 110 4.96 -9.49 21.11
N ALA A 111 4.40 -8.28 21.11
CA ALA A 111 5.15 -7.03 21.21
C ALA A 111 5.31 -6.57 22.66
N GLN A 112 6.52 -6.15 23.04
CA GLN A 112 6.74 -5.47 24.30
C GLN A 112 6.24 -4.02 24.24
N ASP A 113 5.76 -3.49 25.36
CA ASP A 113 5.21 -2.12 25.43
C ASP A 113 6.21 -1.05 24.94
N ALA A 114 7.51 -1.23 25.24
CA ALA A 114 8.56 -0.33 24.76
C ALA A 114 8.67 -0.31 23.24
N GLU A 115 8.51 -1.45 22.56
CA GLU A 115 8.55 -1.57 21.10
C GLU A 115 7.31 -0.92 20.47
N VAL A 116 6.14 -1.11 21.06
CA VAL A 116 4.89 -0.48 20.62
C VAL A 116 5.01 1.05 20.73
N ASN A 117 5.48 1.56 21.86
CA ASN A 117 5.68 3.00 22.08
C ASN A 117 6.67 3.59 21.09
N LEU A 118 7.78 2.90 20.81
CA LEU A 118 8.77 3.34 19.82
C LEU A 118 8.17 3.39 18.42
N SER A 119 7.41 2.38 18.03
CA SER A 119 6.74 2.33 16.73
C SER A 119 5.73 3.46 16.57
N VAL A 120 4.90 3.71 17.57
CA VAL A 120 3.93 4.82 17.58
C VAL A 120 4.65 6.17 17.49
N ASN A 121 5.70 6.38 18.27
CA ASN A 121 6.48 7.63 18.24
C ASN A 121 7.13 7.86 16.87
N ASN A 122 7.70 6.83 16.27
CA ASN A 122 8.28 6.93 14.92
C ASN A 122 7.23 7.26 13.87
N MET A 123 6.05 6.68 13.97
CA MET A 123 4.93 6.97 13.09
C MET A 123 4.48 8.43 13.23
N LEU A 124 4.33 8.94 14.44
CA LEU A 124 3.95 10.34 14.68
C LEU A 124 5.00 11.31 14.14
N LYS A 125 6.29 11.01 14.32
CA LYS A 125 7.38 11.79 13.72
C LYS A 125 7.33 11.78 12.19
N ALA A 126 7.06 10.61 11.60
CA ALA A 126 6.96 10.46 10.16
C ALA A 126 5.79 11.26 9.57
N ILE A 127 4.62 11.22 10.22
CA ILE A 127 3.45 12.01 9.81
C ILE A 127 3.77 13.51 9.88
N THR A 128 4.37 13.97 10.96
CA THR A 128 4.76 15.36 11.14
C THR A 128 5.76 15.80 10.06
N ALA A 129 6.79 14.99 9.80
CA ALA A 129 7.78 15.30 8.76
C ALA A 129 7.14 15.35 7.37
N SER A 130 6.24 14.43 7.05
CA SER A 130 5.53 14.42 5.75
C SER A 130 4.68 15.66 5.54
N LEU A 131 3.99 16.13 6.59
CA LEU A 131 3.18 17.36 6.51
C LEU A 131 4.04 18.62 6.34
N LEU A 132 5.25 18.63 6.89
CA LEU A 132 6.17 19.78 6.76
C LEU A 132 6.88 19.82 5.39
N MET A 133 6.89 18.72 4.66
CA MET A 133 7.55 18.61 3.34
C MET A 133 6.61 18.91 2.16
N GLU A 134 5.35 19.07 2.41
CA GLU A 134 4.35 19.45 1.40
C GLU A 134 4.33 20.95 1.11
#